data_9b6f0b2790c829562de4d37a34d21173
#
_entry.id   9b6f0b2790c829562de4d37a34d21173
#
_cell.length_a   1.000
_cell.length_b   1.000
_cell.length_c   1.000
_cell.angle_alpha   90.00
_cell.angle_beta   90.00
_cell.angle_gamma   90.00
#
_symmetry.space_group_name_H-M   'P 1'
#
loop_
_entity.id
_entity.type
_entity.pdbx_description
1 polymer ?
#
loop_
_entity_poly.entity_id
_entity_poly.type
_entity_poly.pdbx_seq_one_letter_code
_entity_poly.pdbx_strand_id
1 'polypeptide(L)'
;DPETGRFTTAVTAGFEAWLVKFPAKEEHAEVCAIEMVYAECLRMCGIETPDTQYFSLPNGLAAFASKRFDRRDGLRVPMQSLAAFTGANYRSPGVLDYVNFLRATQMCTNDVREMAVAFERAVFNVAFNNRDDHPKNFAYIMSQDGQWRLSPAYDVTFCEGPSGYHQMDVMGEALSISRTQMLRLAEEAEVPPDVAGRMIDGI
;
A
#
# COMPACT_ATOMS: atom_id res chain seq x y z
N ASP A 1 11.37 -7.60 20.32
CA ASP A 1 11.61 -6.82 21.53
C ASP A 1 12.43 -5.58 21.14
N PRO A 2 11.84 -4.38 21.17
CA PRO A 2 12.50 -3.15 20.72
C PRO A 2 13.72 -2.76 21.59
N GLU A 3 13.77 -3.18 22.85
CA GLU A 3 14.86 -2.83 23.76
C GLU A 3 16.10 -3.73 23.56
N THR A 4 15.88 -5.00 23.28
CA THR A 4 16.95 -6.00 23.24
C THR A 4 17.29 -6.48 21.83
N GLY A 5 16.49 -6.13 20.81
CA GLY A 5 16.62 -6.62 19.44
C GLY A 5 16.33 -8.13 19.28
N ARG A 6 15.73 -8.78 20.27
CA ARG A 6 15.43 -10.22 20.23
C ARG A 6 14.18 -10.50 19.40
N PHE A 7 14.21 -11.58 18.65
CA PHE A 7 13.09 -12.08 17.85
C PHE A 7 12.51 -13.37 18.45
N THR A 8 11.21 -13.54 18.29
CA THR A 8 10.49 -14.77 18.64
C THR A 8 9.31 -14.96 17.68
N THR A 9 8.95 -16.19 17.38
CA THR A 9 7.75 -16.54 16.63
C THR A 9 6.52 -16.72 17.52
N ALA A 10 6.72 -16.70 18.84
CA ALA A 10 5.64 -16.79 19.81
C ALA A 10 5.13 -15.38 20.20
N VAL A 11 3.83 -15.27 20.46
CA VAL A 11 3.27 -14.05 21.05
C VAL A 11 3.82 -13.91 22.47
N THR A 12 4.60 -12.84 22.72
CA THR A 12 5.32 -12.61 23.95
C THR A 12 5.11 -11.17 24.41
N ALA A 13 4.82 -10.97 25.69
CA ALA A 13 4.68 -9.63 26.25
C ALA A 13 5.98 -8.82 26.09
N GLY A 14 5.85 -7.53 25.76
CA GLY A 14 6.98 -6.65 25.49
C GLY A 14 7.56 -6.75 24.06
N PHE A 15 7.05 -7.66 23.24
CA PHE A 15 7.45 -7.77 21.85
C PHE A 15 6.46 -7.06 20.91
N GLU A 16 7.01 -6.37 19.93
CA GLU A 16 6.22 -5.82 18.83
C GLU A 16 5.95 -6.89 17.76
N ALA A 17 4.81 -6.77 17.09
CA ALA A 17 4.47 -7.69 16.00
C ALA A 17 5.01 -7.17 14.67
N TRP A 18 5.82 -7.99 14.00
CA TRP A 18 6.41 -7.70 12.69
C TRP A 18 6.06 -8.81 11.70
N LEU A 19 5.91 -8.43 10.43
CA LEU A 19 5.87 -9.34 9.30
C LEU A 19 7.27 -9.35 8.68
N VAL A 20 7.85 -10.54 8.51
CA VAL A 20 9.18 -10.69 7.91
C VAL A 20 9.04 -11.46 6.61
N LYS A 21 9.55 -10.91 5.52
CA LYS A 21 9.59 -11.50 4.19
C LYS A 21 11.00 -11.91 3.84
N PHE A 22 11.13 -13.03 3.16
CA PHE A 22 12.38 -13.54 2.60
C PHE A 22 12.18 -13.74 1.09
N PRO A 23 13.23 -13.61 0.27
CA PRO A 23 13.13 -13.94 -1.15
C PRO A 23 12.65 -15.37 -1.35
N ALA A 24 11.67 -15.58 -2.21
CA ALA A 24 11.27 -16.92 -2.65
C ALA A 24 12.33 -17.51 -3.59
N LYS A 25 12.27 -18.82 -3.82
CA LYS A 25 13.31 -19.56 -4.59
C LYS A 25 13.53 -19.04 -6.02
N GLU A 26 12.49 -18.46 -6.62
CA GLU A 26 12.51 -17.97 -8.01
C GLU A 26 12.45 -16.44 -8.10
N GLU A 27 12.52 -15.75 -6.96
CA GLU A 27 12.55 -14.29 -6.92
C GLU A 27 13.97 -13.75 -7.04
N HIS A 28 14.08 -12.50 -7.50
CA HIS A 28 15.34 -11.79 -7.57
C HIS A 28 15.94 -11.63 -6.18
N ALA A 29 17.26 -11.81 -6.06
CA ALA A 29 17.97 -11.75 -4.77
C ALA A 29 17.79 -10.42 -4.01
N GLU A 30 17.51 -9.35 -4.75
CA GLU A 30 17.37 -7.99 -4.21
C GLU A 30 15.92 -7.59 -3.89
N VAL A 31 14.94 -8.51 -4.00
CA VAL A 31 13.52 -8.19 -3.78
C VAL A 31 13.28 -7.50 -2.44
N CYS A 32 13.94 -7.95 -1.36
CA CYS A 32 13.83 -7.34 -0.04
C CYS A 32 14.44 -5.93 0.02
N ALA A 33 15.52 -5.67 -0.71
CA ALA A 33 16.14 -4.35 -0.79
C ALA A 33 15.27 -3.39 -1.60
N ILE A 34 14.68 -3.86 -2.70
CA ILE A 34 13.74 -3.07 -3.52
C ILE A 34 12.52 -2.67 -2.67
N GLU A 35 11.93 -3.61 -1.93
CA GLU A 35 10.78 -3.31 -1.06
C GLU A 35 11.14 -2.28 0.03
N MET A 36 12.37 -2.33 0.58
CA MET A 36 12.86 -1.32 1.53
C MET A 36 12.99 0.06 0.88
N VAL A 37 13.56 0.14 -0.33
CA VAL A 37 13.67 1.41 -1.07
C VAL A 37 12.30 2.00 -1.35
N TYR A 38 11.32 1.19 -1.76
CA TYR A 38 9.95 1.64 -1.98
C TYR A 38 9.31 2.18 -0.70
N ALA A 39 9.53 1.54 0.44
CA ALA A 39 9.06 2.04 1.73
C ALA A 39 9.69 3.40 2.10
N GLU A 40 10.96 3.63 1.73
CA GLU A 40 11.62 4.93 1.90
C GLU A 40 11.07 5.99 0.94
N CYS A 41 10.85 5.63 -0.34
CA CYS A 41 10.21 6.53 -1.30
C CYS A 41 8.82 6.96 -0.84
N LEU A 42 8.00 6.04 -0.32
CA LEU A 42 6.70 6.36 0.28
C LEU A 42 6.83 7.42 1.38
N ARG A 43 7.78 7.25 2.30
CA ARG A 43 8.02 8.23 3.39
C ARG A 43 8.50 9.58 2.85
N MET A 44 9.38 9.58 1.84
CA MET A 44 9.86 10.82 1.21
C MET A 44 8.71 11.59 0.52
N CYS A 45 7.74 10.88 -0.04
CA CYS A 45 6.52 11.45 -0.61
C CYS A 45 5.47 11.85 0.46
N GLY A 46 5.75 11.64 1.76
CA GLY A 46 4.81 11.95 2.84
C GLY A 46 3.69 10.92 3.01
N ILE A 47 3.77 9.79 2.32
CA ILE A 47 2.75 8.73 2.36
C ILE A 47 2.94 7.89 3.62
N GLU A 48 1.89 7.74 4.42
CA GLU A 48 1.92 6.91 5.63
C GLU A 48 2.23 5.45 5.29
N THR A 49 3.30 4.92 5.89
CA THR A 49 3.74 3.53 5.75
C THR A 49 4.20 3.00 7.11
N PRO A 50 4.13 1.70 7.39
CA PRO A 50 4.62 1.13 8.63
C PRO A 50 6.13 1.34 8.81
N ASP A 51 6.62 1.22 10.04
CA ASP A 51 8.06 1.07 10.29
C ASP A 51 8.58 -0.16 9.56
N THR A 52 9.72 -0.01 8.88
CA THR A 52 10.34 -1.09 8.09
C THR A 52 11.80 -1.25 8.44
N GLN A 53 12.31 -2.47 8.28
CA GLN A 53 13.73 -2.80 8.48
C GLN A 53 14.21 -3.76 7.40
N TYR A 54 15.45 -3.56 6.97
CA TYR A 54 16.15 -4.46 6.09
C TYR A 54 17.25 -5.19 6.86
N PHE A 55 17.36 -6.50 6.67
CA PHE A 55 18.37 -7.33 7.28
C PHE A 55 19.23 -7.98 6.20
N SER A 56 20.53 -7.70 6.25
CA SER A 56 21.52 -8.49 5.53
C SER A 56 21.87 -9.71 6.38
N LEU A 57 21.68 -10.90 5.83
CA LEU A 57 21.87 -12.18 6.50
C LEU A 57 23.10 -12.90 5.94
N PRO A 58 23.66 -13.90 6.68
CA PRO A 58 24.76 -14.72 6.17
C PRO A 58 24.44 -15.36 4.82
N ASN A 59 25.49 -15.68 4.04
CA ASN A 59 25.41 -16.34 2.73
C ASN A 59 24.65 -15.53 1.65
N GLY A 60 24.67 -14.20 1.73
CA GLY A 60 24.02 -13.34 0.74
C GLY A 60 22.49 -13.36 0.81
N LEU A 61 21.91 -13.86 1.88
CA LEU A 61 20.48 -13.80 2.13
C LEU A 61 20.08 -12.41 2.65
N ALA A 62 18.82 -12.06 2.45
CA ALA A 62 18.24 -10.84 2.95
C ALA A 62 16.85 -11.09 3.52
N ALA A 63 16.38 -10.16 4.36
CA ALA A 63 15.00 -10.12 4.79
C ALA A 63 14.51 -8.67 4.84
N PHE A 64 13.26 -8.47 4.48
CA PHE A 64 12.52 -7.23 4.69
C PHE A 64 11.51 -7.45 5.81
N ALA A 65 11.43 -6.52 6.74
CA ALA A 65 10.47 -6.59 7.83
C ALA A 65 9.62 -5.32 7.90
N SER A 66 8.34 -5.49 8.15
CA SER A 66 7.36 -4.42 8.32
C SER A 66 6.61 -4.60 9.62
N LYS A 67 6.53 -3.54 10.42
CA LYS A 67 5.77 -3.53 11.67
C LYS A 67 4.28 -3.66 11.39
N ARG A 68 3.61 -4.52 12.12
CA ARG A 68 2.19 -4.77 11.91
C ARG A 68 1.33 -3.66 12.50
N PHE A 69 0.75 -2.84 11.63
CA PHE A 69 -0.20 -1.78 12.00
C PHE A 69 -1.57 -2.32 12.44
N ASP A 70 -1.87 -3.57 12.09
CA ASP A 70 -3.08 -4.29 12.50
C ASP A 70 -2.93 -4.98 13.88
N ARG A 71 -1.91 -4.59 14.63
CA ARG A 71 -1.66 -5.03 16.01
C ARG A 71 -1.34 -3.82 16.88
N ARG A 72 -2.04 -3.70 17.99
CA ARG A 72 -1.83 -2.64 18.99
C ARG A 72 -2.03 -3.22 20.38
N ASP A 73 -1.04 -3.07 21.26
CA ASP A 73 -1.10 -3.49 22.67
C ASP A 73 -1.57 -4.95 22.85
N GLY A 74 -1.08 -5.85 21.99
CA GLY A 74 -1.46 -7.26 21.97
C GLY A 74 -2.83 -7.56 21.36
N LEU A 75 -3.58 -6.55 20.97
CA LEU A 75 -4.89 -6.68 20.35
C LEU A 75 -4.81 -6.65 18.83
N ARG A 76 -5.81 -7.22 18.18
CA ARG A 76 -6.03 -7.10 16.74
C ARG A 76 -6.81 -5.83 16.44
N VAL A 77 -6.27 -4.96 15.58
CA VAL A 77 -7.01 -3.83 15.04
C VAL A 77 -7.95 -4.37 13.94
N PRO A 78 -9.24 -4.03 13.96
CA PRO A 78 -10.13 -4.38 12.86
C PRO A 78 -9.58 -3.85 11.55
N MET A 79 -9.45 -4.73 10.57
CA MET A 79 -8.91 -4.42 9.24
C MET A 79 -9.71 -5.14 8.17
N GLN A 80 -9.99 -4.45 7.07
CA GLN A 80 -10.68 -5.01 5.93
C GLN A 80 -10.03 -4.54 4.63
N SER A 81 -9.62 -5.47 3.77
CA SER A 81 -9.07 -5.10 2.47
C SER A 81 -10.16 -4.57 1.53
N LEU A 82 -9.76 -3.77 0.54
CA LEU A 82 -10.66 -3.31 -0.53
C LEU A 82 -11.36 -4.50 -1.21
N ALA A 83 -10.63 -5.60 -1.47
CA ALA A 83 -11.22 -6.80 -2.02
C ALA A 83 -12.31 -7.40 -1.10
N ALA A 84 -12.09 -7.43 0.22
CA ALA A 84 -13.07 -7.95 1.16
C ALA A 84 -14.28 -7.01 1.31
N PHE A 85 -14.05 -5.70 1.32
CA PHE A 85 -15.10 -4.68 1.44
C PHE A 85 -16.03 -4.68 0.23
N THR A 86 -15.48 -4.82 -1.00
CA THR A 86 -16.23 -4.80 -2.25
C THR A 86 -16.74 -6.18 -2.69
N GLY A 87 -16.21 -7.26 -2.11
CA GLY A 87 -16.48 -8.62 -2.57
C GLY A 87 -15.74 -8.98 -3.89
N ALA A 88 -14.78 -8.16 -4.31
CA ALA A 88 -14.08 -8.36 -5.58
C ALA A 88 -13.12 -9.55 -5.55
N ASN A 89 -13.12 -10.33 -6.64
CA ASN A 89 -12.12 -11.38 -6.84
C ASN A 89 -10.78 -10.77 -7.28
N TYR A 90 -9.90 -10.50 -6.34
CA TYR A 90 -8.59 -9.86 -6.59
C TYR A 90 -7.67 -10.64 -7.56
N ARG A 91 -7.96 -11.91 -7.86
CA ARG A 91 -7.21 -12.70 -8.85
C ARG A 91 -7.58 -12.39 -10.30
N SER A 92 -8.63 -11.59 -10.49
CA SER A 92 -9.08 -11.17 -11.82
C SER A 92 -8.60 -9.74 -12.08
N PRO A 93 -7.54 -9.51 -12.89
CA PRO A 93 -7.11 -8.15 -13.24
C PRO A 93 -8.27 -7.34 -13.83
N GLY A 94 -8.33 -6.05 -13.51
CA GLY A 94 -9.37 -5.16 -13.98
C GLY A 94 -10.76 -5.38 -13.34
N VAL A 95 -10.86 -6.19 -12.27
CA VAL A 95 -12.13 -6.37 -11.54
C VAL A 95 -12.58 -5.10 -10.81
N LEU A 96 -11.64 -4.26 -10.42
CA LEU A 96 -11.81 -2.91 -9.89
C LEU A 96 -10.85 -1.98 -10.61
N ASP A 97 -11.21 -0.72 -10.65
CA ASP A 97 -10.40 0.40 -11.09
C ASP A 97 -10.10 1.36 -9.93
N TYR A 98 -9.27 2.38 -10.17
CA TYR A 98 -8.97 3.37 -9.14
C TYR A 98 -10.18 4.26 -8.80
N VAL A 99 -11.15 4.46 -9.71
CA VAL A 99 -12.40 5.16 -9.39
C VAL A 99 -13.21 4.34 -8.37
N ASN A 100 -13.29 3.03 -8.55
CA ASN A 100 -13.93 2.15 -7.57
C ASN A 100 -13.22 2.17 -6.22
N PHE A 101 -11.89 2.25 -6.20
CA PHE A 101 -11.11 2.40 -4.97
C PHE A 101 -11.45 3.71 -4.24
N LEU A 102 -11.51 4.84 -4.94
CA LEU A 102 -11.90 6.13 -4.35
C LEU A 102 -13.32 6.06 -3.74
N ARG A 103 -14.28 5.55 -4.49
CA ARG A 103 -15.68 5.43 -4.04
C ARG A 103 -15.81 4.48 -2.84
N ALA A 104 -15.14 3.35 -2.88
CA ALA A 104 -15.10 2.41 -1.75
C ALA A 104 -14.45 3.04 -0.51
N THR A 105 -13.41 3.86 -0.70
CA THR A 105 -12.76 4.58 0.40
C THR A 105 -13.75 5.55 1.05
N GLN A 106 -14.46 6.37 0.28
CA GLN A 106 -15.46 7.27 0.84
C GLN A 106 -16.60 6.52 1.53
N MET A 107 -17.09 5.45 0.92
CA MET A 107 -18.16 4.64 1.52
C MET A 107 -17.75 3.99 2.85
N CYS A 108 -16.51 3.52 2.94
CA CYS A 108 -15.99 2.87 4.14
C CYS A 108 -15.67 3.86 5.25
N THR A 109 -15.05 4.99 4.91
CA THR A 109 -14.52 5.95 5.89
C THR A 109 -15.51 7.07 6.21
N ASN A 110 -16.43 7.36 5.30
CA ASN A 110 -17.32 8.53 5.35
C ASN A 110 -16.54 9.86 5.52
N ASP A 111 -15.33 9.93 4.95
CA ASP A 111 -14.44 11.09 5.02
C ASP A 111 -13.81 11.37 3.65
N VAL A 112 -14.17 12.52 3.06
CA VAL A 112 -13.65 12.94 1.75
C VAL A 112 -12.14 13.12 1.74
N ARG A 113 -11.53 13.41 2.89
CA ARG A 113 -10.08 13.56 3.00
C ARG A 113 -9.35 12.25 2.73
N GLU A 114 -9.97 11.13 3.05
CA GLU A 114 -9.42 9.80 2.77
C GLU A 114 -9.41 9.49 1.27
N MET A 115 -10.29 10.11 0.47
CA MET A 115 -10.24 10.01 -0.99
C MET A 115 -8.98 10.68 -1.56
N ALA A 116 -8.57 11.82 -1.00
CA ALA A 116 -7.32 12.47 -1.39
C ALA A 116 -6.10 11.58 -1.05
N VAL A 117 -6.11 10.91 0.10
CA VAL A 117 -5.08 9.92 0.48
C VAL A 117 -5.09 8.73 -0.49
N ALA A 118 -6.27 8.25 -0.88
CA ALA A 118 -6.39 7.15 -1.85
C ALA A 118 -5.90 7.57 -3.25
N PHE A 119 -6.18 8.81 -3.67
CA PHE A 119 -5.64 9.38 -4.90
C PHE A 119 -4.10 9.44 -4.87
N GLU A 120 -3.50 9.90 -3.78
CA GLU A 120 -2.04 9.92 -3.60
C GLU A 120 -1.41 8.53 -3.73
N ARG A 121 -2.09 7.48 -3.21
CA ARG A 121 -1.66 6.08 -3.40
C ARG A 121 -1.69 5.67 -4.87
N ALA A 122 -2.73 6.07 -5.61
CA ALA A 122 -2.84 5.81 -7.05
C ALA A 122 -1.69 6.49 -7.81
N VAL A 123 -1.41 7.76 -7.50
CA VAL A 123 -0.29 8.50 -8.11
C VAL A 123 1.03 7.78 -7.87
N PHE A 124 1.31 7.38 -6.62
CA PHE A 124 2.54 6.67 -6.28
C PHE A 124 2.68 5.35 -7.05
N ASN A 125 1.64 4.50 -7.05
CA ASN A 125 1.68 3.21 -7.73
C ASN A 125 1.98 3.37 -9.24
N VAL A 126 1.38 4.38 -9.88
CA VAL A 126 1.61 4.66 -11.30
C VAL A 126 3.02 5.19 -11.54
N ALA A 127 3.46 6.20 -10.77
CA ALA A 127 4.76 6.84 -10.95
C ALA A 127 5.93 5.88 -10.68
N PHE A 128 5.78 5.01 -9.69
CA PHE A 128 6.81 4.05 -9.28
C PHE A 128 6.65 2.65 -9.88
N ASN A 129 5.74 2.45 -10.85
CA ASN A 129 5.50 1.15 -11.49
C ASN A 129 5.22 0.01 -10.49
N ASN A 130 4.47 0.29 -9.43
CA ASN A 130 3.93 -0.75 -8.59
C ASN A 130 2.65 -1.31 -9.26
N ARG A 131 2.84 -2.24 -10.21
CA ARG A 131 1.74 -2.85 -10.99
C ARG A 131 1.17 -4.11 -10.35
N ASP A 132 1.53 -4.39 -9.10
CA ASP A 132 0.83 -5.35 -8.24
C ASP A 132 -0.24 -4.65 -7.39
N ASP A 133 -0.88 -3.65 -7.97
CA ASP A 133 -1.88 -2.77 -7.36
C ASP A 133 -3.29 -3.41 -7.30
N HIS A 134 -3.34 -4.70 -6.96
CA HIS A 134 -4.61 -5.41 -6.83
C HIS A 134 -5.37 -5.06 -5.52
N PRO A 135 -6.72 -5.28 -5.46
CA PRO A 135 -7.55 -4.83 -4.34
C PRO A 135 -7.20 -5.39 -2.96
N LYS A 136 -6.34 -6.39 -2.83
CA LYS A 136 -5.87 -6.86 -1.51
C LYS A 136 -4.75 -6.01 -0.93
N ASN A 137 -4.06 -5.22 -1.76
CA ASN A 137 -2.96 -4.35 -1.33
C ASN A 137 -3.43 -2.97 -0.84
N PHE A 138 -4.77 -2.79 -0.77
CA PHE A 138 -5.41 -1.65 -0.13
C PHE A 138 -6.31 -2.15 0.99
N ALA A 139 -6.30 -1.46 2.13
CA ALA A 139 -7.12 -1.84 3.27
C ALA A 139 -7.58 -0.64 4.08
N TYR A 140 -8.63 -0.86 4.83
CA TYR A 140 -9.16 0.07 5.82
C TYR A 140 -8.93 -0.49 7.20
N ILE A 141 -8.59 0.37 8.17
CA ILE A 141 -8.42 0.02 9.57
C ILE A 141 -9.35 0.88 10.43
N MET A 142 -9.79 0.30 11.53
CA MET A 142 -10.63 1.02 12.50
C MET A 142 -9.77 1.62 13.61
N SER A 143 -9.92 2.90 13.85
CA SER A 143 -9.32 3.60 14.99
C SER A 143 -10.05 3.27 16.29
N GLN A 144 -9.50 3.70 17.44
CA GLN A 144 -10.08 3.39 18.74
C GLN A 144 -11.45 4.03 18.99
N ASP A 145 -11.75 5.13 18.32
CA ASP A 145 -13.05 5.82 18.34
C ASP A 145 -14.10 5.19 17.38
N GLY A 146 -13.74 4.07 16.74
CA GLY A 146 -14.63 3.35 15.83
C GLY A 146 -14.69 3.91 14.40
N GLN A 147 -13.87 4.90 14.07
CA GLN A 147 -13.82 5.46 12.72
C GLN A 147 -12.93 4.60 11.81
N TRP A 148 -13.38 4.35 10.59
CA TRP A 148 -12.57 3.73 9.55
C TRP A 148 -11.71 4.76 8.83
N ARG A 149 -10.48 4.39 8.52
CA ARG A 149 -9.58 5.18 7.67
C ARG A 149 -8.79 4.25 6.74
N LEU A 150 -8.20 4.81 5.71
CA LEU A 150 -7.27 4.05 4.87
C LEU A 150 -6.06 3.60 5.72
N SER A 151 -5.61 2.38 5.53
CA SER A 151 -4.45 1.85 6.24
C SER A 151 -3.16 2.54 5.77
N PRO A 152 -2.07 2.48 6.53
CA PRO A 152 -0.74 2.77 5.99
C PRO A 152 -0.50 1.97 4.70
N ALA A 153 0.36 2.47 3.79
CA ALA A 153 0.75 1.75 2.58
C ALA A 153 1.57 0.51 2.97
N TYR A 154 1.24 -0.62 2.41
CA TYR A 154 1.94 -1.88 2.64
C TYR A 154 2.01 -2.67 1.34
N ASP A 155 2.95 -3.60 1.26
CA ASP A 155 3.14 -4.48 0.11
C ASP A 155 3.34 -3.70 -1.20
N VAL A 156 4.12 -2.62 -1.13
CA VAL A 156 4.40 -1.71 -2.25
C VAL A 156 5.83 -1.94 -2.69
N THR A 157 5.99 -2.37 -3.94
CA THR A 157 7.30 -2.68 -4.53
C THR A 157 7.25 -2.51 -6.04
N PHE A 158 8.40 -2.55 -6.71
CA PHE A 158 8.42 -2.64 -8.17
C PHE A 158 7.76 -3.94 -8.62
N CYS A 159 6.86 -3.84 -9.57
CA CYS A 159 6.27 -4.98 -10.24
C CYS A 159 6.00 -4.64 -11.70
N GLU A 160 6.47 -5.49 -12.62
CA GLU A 160 6.23 -5.29 -14.06
C GLU A 160 4.74 -5.44 -14.43
N GLY A 161 3.97 -6.12 -13.57
CA GLY A 161 2.58 -6.43 -13.83
C GLY A 161 2.37 -7.47 -14.95
N PRO A 162 1.17 -8.02 -15.06
CA PRO A 162 0.84 -8.95 -16.12
C PRO A 162 0.88 -8.22 -17.49
N SER A 163 1.80 -8.60 -18.34
CA SER A 163 2.04 -7.98 -19.68
C SER A 163 2.27 -6.46 -19.64
N GLY A 164 2.79 -5.94 -18.54
CA GLY A 164 3.05 -4.51 -18.37
C GLY A 164 1.86 -3.67 -17.90
N TYR A 165 0.73 -4.30 -17.58
CA TYR A 165 -0.48 -3.59 -17.15
C TYR A 165 -0.55 -3.46 -15.63
N HIS A 166 -1.10 -2.33 -15.15
CA HIS A 166 -1.64 -2.20 -13.80
C HIS A 166 -2.84 -3.14 -13.62
N GLN A 167 -3.04 -3.67 -12.42
CA GLN A 167 -4.20 -4.53 -12.14
C GLN A 167 -5.48 -3.71 -11.91
N MET A 168 -5.35 -2.45 -11.51
CA MET A 168 -6.44 -1.47 -11.53
C MET A 168 -6.12 -0.37 -12.55
N ASP A 169 -7.06 -0.10 -13.45
CA ASP A 169 -6.91 0.97 -14.42
C ASP A 169 -7.18 2.37 -13.84
N VAL A 170 -6.67 3.40 -14.51
CA VAL A 170 -6.95 4.79 -14.24
C VAL A 170 -7.76 5.36 -15.41
N MET A 171 -9.05 5.57 -15.20
CA MET A 171 -9.96 6.13 -16.20
C MET A 171 -9.96 5.34 -17.53
N GLY A 172 -9.90 4.01 -17.42
CA GLY A 172 -9.89 3.08 -18.56
C GLY A 172 -8.51 2.83 -19.18
N GLU A 173 -7.42 3.34 -18.62
CA GLU A 173 -6.05 3.11 -19.08
C GLU A 173 -5.24 2.39 -17.99
N ALA A 174 -4.57 1.30 -18.33
CA ALA A 174 -3.79 0.49 -17.41
C ALA A 174 -2.33 0.25 -17.83
N LEU A 175 -1.94 0.64 -19.05
CA LEU A 175 -0.59 0.43 -19.61
C LEU A 175 0.22 1.72 -19.64
N SER A 176 -0.36 2.78 -20.21
CA SER A 176 0.32 4.06 -20.46
C SER A 176 -0.45 5.21 -19.80
N ILE A 177 -0.61 5.10 -18.49
CA ILE A 177 -1.36 6.08 -17.69
C ILE A 177 -0.65 7.44 -17.77
N SER A 178 -1.34 8.44 -18.33
CA SER A 178 -0.82 9.79 -18.49
C SER A 178 -1.26 10.72 -17.35
N ARG A 179 -0.58 11.89 -17.28
CA ARG A 179 -0.99 12.98 -16.39
C ARG A 179 -2.47 13.37 -16.56
N THR A 180 -2.99 13.29 -17.79
CA THR A 180 -4.40 13.63 -18.07
C THR A 180 -5.36 12.65 -17.38
N GLN A 181 -5.09 11.34 -17.43
CA GLN A 181 -5.89 10.37 -16.69
C GLN A 181 -5.79 10.59 -15.18
N MET A 182 -4.59 10.90 -14.67
CA MET A 182 -4.43 11.18 -13.24
C MET A 182 -5.19 12.43 -12.79
N LEU A 183 -5.21 13.50 -13.57
CA LEU A 183 -6.00 14.70 -13.25
C LEU A 183 -7.51 14.41 -13.29
N ARG A 184 -7.98 13.58 -14.21
CA ARG A 184 -9.39 13.14 -14.24
C ARG A 184 -9.72 12.26 -13.02
N LEU A 185 -8.80 11.41 -12.58
CA LEU A 185 -8.98 10.64 -11.35
C LEU A 185 -9.04 11.56 -10.12
N ALA A 186 -8.28 12.66 -10.11
CA ALA A 186 -8.32 13.65 -9.04
C ALA A 186 -9.71 14.35 -8.96
N GLU A 187 -10.37 14.56 -10.09
CA GLU A 187 -11.75 15.09 -10.11
C GLU A 187 -12.71 14.12 -9.41
N GLU A 188 -12.60 12.83 -9.67
CA GLU A 188 -13.38 11.79 -8.97
C GLU A 188 -13.05 11.70 -7.46
N ALA A 189 -11.84 12.09 -7.06
CA ALA A 189 -11.40 12.17 -5.66
C ALA A 189 -11.78 13.50 -4.98
N GLU A 190 -12.48 14.39 -5.68
CA GLU A 190 -12.81 15.75 -5.21
C GLU A 190 -11.57 16.57 -4.80
N VAL A 191 -10.40 16.27 -5.39
CA VAL A 191 -9.17 17.00 -5.16
C VAL A 191 -9.10 18.20 -6.12
N PRO A 192 -8.93 19.43 -5.60
CA PRO A 192 -8.81 20.62 -6.46
C PRO A 192 -7.67 20.49 -7.47
N PRO A 193 -7.82 20.96 -8.73
CA PRO A 193 -6.85 20.73 -9.80
C PRO A 193 -5.43 21.22 -9.50
N ASP A 194 -5.29 22.35 -8.78
CA ASP A 194 -4.00 22.87 -8.36
C ASP A 194 -3.34 22.03 -7.26
N VAL A 195 -4.14 21.43 -6.37
CA VAL A 195 -3.65 20.47 -5.37
C VAL A 195 -3.25 19.17 -6.04
N ALA A 196 -4.09 18.64 -6.93
CA ALA A 196 -3.81 17.44 -7.69
C ALA A 196 -2.52 17.57 -8.51
N GLY A 197 -2.34 18.71 -9.18
CA GLY A 197 -1.09 19.01 -9.90
C GLY A 197 0.14 18.93 -9.01
N ARG A 198 0.09 19.54 -7.83
CA ARG A 198 1.19 19.47 -6.85
C ARG A 198 1.44 18.07 -6.31
N MET A 199 0.38 17.30 -6.06
CA MET A 199 0.51 15.90 -5.60
C MET A 199 1.19 15.04 -6.67
N ILE A 200 0.80 15.18 -7.94
CA ILE A 200 1.40 14.44 -9.05
C ILE A 200 2.88 14.84 -9.27
N ASP A 201 3.20 16.12 -9.10
CA ASP A 201 4.57 16.63 -9.33
C ASP A 201 5.49 16.40 -8.12
N GLY A 202 4.93 16.15 -6.94
CA GLY A 202 5.66 15.92 -5.69
C GLY A 202 5.97 14.44 -5.41
N ILE A 203 5.36 13.52 -6.14
CA ILE A 203 5.62 12.08 -6.13
C ILE A 203 6.52 11.71 -7.31
#